data_b2e8390ce7f3fbe410d2ed629499efe4
#
_entry.id   b2e8390ce7f3fbe410d2ed629499efe4
#
_cell.length_a   1.000
_cell.length_b   1.000
_cell.length_c   1.000
_cell.angle_alpha   90.00
_cell.angle_beta   90.00
_cell.angle_gamma   90.00
#
_symmetry.space_group_name_H-M   'P 1'
#
loop_
_entity.id
_entity.type
_entity.pdbx_description
1 polymer ?
#
loop_
_entity_poly.entity_id
_entity_poly.type
_entity_poly.pdbx_seq_one_letter_code
_entity_poly.pdbx_strand_id
1 'polypeptide(L)'
;RIAESTWSTEEPEDGVFDFSHVTKVLEACEREKINVIIGTPTYAIPAWMAKKYPDIMVTDKSGRRPYGARQIMDITHHAYRFYCERIIRKLMEVVKDYSCVIGFQLDNETKHFGTSSENVQQAFVSWIKKQYQGDIERFNHDFGLDYWSNRINSWEQFPSVRGTING
;
A
#
# COMPACT_ATOMS: atom_id res chain seq x y z
N ARG A 1 16.15 8.24 -12.97
CA ARG A 1 15.32 7.93 -11.81
C ARG A 1 16.04 6.94 -10.92
N ILE A 2 16.00 7.15 -9.59
CA ILE A 2 16.67 6.31 -8.58
C ILE A 2 15.76 6.10 -7.35
N ALA A 3 16.17 5.20 -6.46
CA ALA A 3 15.58 4.88 -5.14
C ALA A 3 14.28 4.08 -5.14
N GLU A 4 13.51 4.00 -6.19
CA GLU A 4 12.13 3.46 -6.20
C GLU A 4 11.98 1.99 -5.75
N SER A 5 13.02 1.17 -5.83
CA SER A 5 12.96 -0.28 -5.50
C SER A 5 14.01 -0.70 -4.48
N THR A 6 14.54 0.24 -3.73
CA THR A 6 15.74 0.02 -2.91
C THR A 6 15.47 0.02 -1.41
N TRP A 7 14.22 -0.13 -0.97
CA TRP A 7 13.87 -0.10 0.45
C TRP A 7 14.70 -1.09 1.29
N SER A 8 14.91 -2.32 0.80
CA SER A 8 15.74 -3.30 1.53
C SER A 8 17.20 -2.87 1.73
N THR A 9 17.71 -2.00 0.84
CA THR A 9 19.06 -1.42 0.97
C THR A 9 19.04 -0.17 1.85
N GLU A 10 17.99 0.64 1.71
CA GLU A 10 17.82 1.88 2.48
C GLU A 10 17.48 1.63 3.94
N GLU A 11 16.85 0.49 4.22
CA GLU A 11 16.48 0.05 5.56
C GLU A 11 16.67 -1.49 5.67
N PRO A 12 17.93 -1.96 5.79
CA PRO A 12 18.25 -3.39 5.84
C PRO A 12 17.67 -4.11 7.07
N GLU A 13 17.48 -3.41 8.15
CA GLU A 13 16.82 -3.86 9.37
C GLU A 13 15.84 -2.79 9.87
N ASP A 14 14.83 -3.19 10.63
CA ASP A 14 13.82 -2.29 11.15
C ASP A 14 14.42 -1.12 11.96
N GLY A 15 14.35 0.09 11.40
CA GLY A 15 14.88 1.33 11.99
C GLY A 15 16.37 1.58 11.76
N VAL A 16 17.06 0.72 11.02
CA VAL A 16 18.46 0.92 10.61
C VAL A 16 18.48 1.43 9.17
N PHE A 17 18.97 2.66 8.96
CA PHE A 17 18.92 3.33 7.66
C PHE A 17 20.30 3.49 7.04
N ASP A 18 20.43 3.15 5.75
CA ASP A 18 21.62 3.36 4.93
C ASP A 18 21.25 3.90 3.55
N PHE A 19 21.45 5.19 3.33
CA PHE A 19 21.22 5.87 2.06
C PHE A 19 22.51 6.10 1.28
N SER A 20 23.62 5.45 1.61
CA SER A 20 24.91 5.67 1.01
C SER A 20 24.92 5.48 -0.52
N HIS A 21 24.13 4.55 -1.04
CA HIS A 21 23.98 4.33 -2.48
C HIS A 21 23.23 5.48 -3.18
N VAL A 22 22.24 6.08 -2.50
CA VAL A 22 21.49 7.23 -3.03
C VAL A 22 22.38 8.46 -3.06
N THR A 23 23.08 8.77 -1.95
CA THR A 23 23.97 9.93 -1.87
C THR A 23 25.10 9.88 -2.87
N LYS A 24 25.76 8.71 -3.05
CA LYS A 24 26.80 8.52 -4.07
C LYS A 24 26.32 8.86 -5.48
N VAL A 25 25.10 8.43 -5.82
CA VAL A 25 24.53 8.71 -7.15
C VAL A 25 24.18 10.19 -7.27
N LEU A 26 23.61 10.81 -6.24
CA LEU A 26 23.26 12.23 -6.26
C LEU A 26 24.50 13.13 -6.37
N GLU A 27 25.56 12.84 -5.61
CA GLU A 27 26.83 13.55 -5.71
C GLU A 27 27.45 13.47 -7.12
N ALA A 28 27.40 12.28 -7.74
CA ALA A 28 27.84 12.11 -9.12
C ALA A 28 26.97 12.91 -10.10
N CYS A 29 25.64 12.88 -9.93
CA CYS A 29 24.71 13.60 -10.79
C CYS A 29 24.87 15.13 -10.66
N GLU A 30 25.11 15.65 -9.45
CA GLU A 30 25.39 17.08 -9.27
C GLU A 30 26.67 17.49 -9.99
N ARG A 31 27.76 16.72 -9.82
CA ARG A 31 29.04 17.00 -10.49
C ARG A 31 28.92 17.01 -12.01
N GLU A 32 28.15 16.04 -12.55
CA GLU A 32 27.96 15.89 -14.00
C GLU A 32 26.75 16.69 -14.53
N LYS A 33 26.08 17.48 -13.68
CA LYS A 33 24.90 18.31 -14.02
C LYS A 33 23.74 17.48 -14.61
N ILE A 34 23.52 16.29 -14.10
CA ILE A 34 22.44 15.38 -14.50
C ILE A 34 21.25 15.55 -13.56
N ASN A 35 20.09 15.88 -14.10
CA ASN A 35 18.86 15.97 -13.33
C ASN A 35 18.36 14.59 -12.90
N VAL A 36 17.85 14.50 -11.67
CA VAL A 36 17.39 13.26 -11.04
C VAL A 36 15.93 13.36 -10.61
N ILE A 37 15.18 12.30 -10.85
CA ILE A 37 13.87 12.06 -10.25
C ILE A 37 14.03 10.98 -9.17
N ILE A 38 13.57 11.26 -7.96
CA ILE A 38 13.55 10.33 -6.83
C ILE A 38 12.24 9.55 -6.87
N GLY A 39 12.32 8.23 -6.95
CA GLY A 39 11.16 7.35 -6.73
C GLY A 39 11.03 6.98 -5.26
N THR A 40 9.80 7.03 -4.71
CA THR A 40 9.58 6.50 -3.36
C THR A 40 9.78 4.98 -3.36
N PRO A 41 10.46 4.38 -2.37
CA PRO A 41 10.81 2.95 -2.41
C PRO A 41 9.64 2.03 -2.07
N THR A 42 8.45 2.57 -1.90
CA THR A 42 7.31 1.96 -1.22
C THR A 42 6.59 0.87 -2.01
N TYR A 43 6.89 0.69 -3.30
CA TYR A 43 6.21 -0.33 -4.09
C TYR A 43 6.82 -1.74 -4.00
N ALA A 44 7.88 -1.91 -3.21
CA ALA A 44 8.46 -3.20 -2.84
C ALA A 44 8.96 -3.13 -1.39
N ILE A 45 8.49 -4.02 -0.54
CA ILE A 45 8.83 -4.02 0.88
C ILE A 45 10.06 -4.88 1.20
N PRO A 46 10.83 -4.56 2.24
CA PRO A 46 11.95 -5.40 2.68
C PRO A 46 11.48 -6.71 3.33
N ALA A 47 12.33 -7.73 3.27
CA ALA A 47 12.04 -9.07 3.78
C ALA A 47 11.73 -9.09 5.30
N TRP A 48 12.42 -8.26 6.10
CA TRP A 48 12.18 -8.15 7.53
C TRP A 48 10.73 -7.72 7.83
N MET A 49 10.15 -6.83 7.01
CA MET A 49 8.78 -6.35 7.18
C MET A 49 7.77 -7.46 6.87
N ALA A 50 7.96 -8.20 5.79
CA ALA A 50 7.11 -9.34 5.45
C ALA A 50 7.19 -10.46 6.49
N LYS A 51 8.36 -10.65 7.12
CA LYS A 51 8.53 -11.61 8.21
C LYS A 51 7.86 -11.14 9.50
N LYS A 52 7.95 -9.84 9.81
CA LYS A 52 7.37 -9.24 11.03
C LYS A 52 5.84 -9.16 10.95
N TYR A 53 5.32 -8.90 9.77
CA TYR A 53 3.88 -8.73 9.48
C TYR A 53 3.47 -9.62 8.29
N PRO A 54 3.29 -10.94 8.48
CA PRO A 54 2.95 -11.84 7.36
C PRO A 54 1.64 -11.49 6.67
N ASP A 55 0.73 -10.80 7.35
CA ASP A 55 -0.56 -10.33 6.84
C ASP A 55 -0.47 -9.03 6.03
N ILE A 56 0.72 -8.43 5.93
CA ILE A 56 0.98 -7.27 5.06
C ILE A 56 0.91 -7.62 3.57
N MET A 57 1.05 -8.90 3.23
CA MET A 57 0.98 -9.36 1.85
C MET A 57 -0.48 -9.39 1.35
N VAL A 58 -0.68 -9.05 0.07
CA VAL A 58 -2.00 -9.12 -0.59
C VAL A 58 -2.65 -10.47 -0.33
N THR A 59 -3.91 -10.44 0.04
CA THR A 59 -4.78 -11.60 0.08
C THR A 59 -5.82 -11.47 -1.03
N ASP A 60 -5.83 -12.41 -1.95
CA ASP A 60 -6.79 -12.50 -3.05
C ASP A 60 -7.69 -13.74 -2.92
N LYS A 61 -8.44 -14.07 -3.98
CA LYS A 61 -9.31 -15.27 -4.01
C LYS A 61 -8.56 -16.58 -3.75
N SER A 62 -7.27 -16.64 -4.11
CA SER A 62 -6.41 -17.83 -3.93
C SER A 62 -5.75 -17.89 -2.55
N GLY A 63 -5.93 -16.86 -1.74
CA GLY A 63 -5.30 -16.73 -0.42
C GLY A 63 -4.21 -15.67 -0.37
N ARG A 64 -3.36 -15.75 0.65
CA ARG A 64 -2.27 -14.79 0.84
C ARG A 64 -1.13 -15.04 -0.15
N ARG A 65 -0.68 -13.98 -0.82
CA ARG A 65 0.45 -14.04 -1.74
C ARG A 65 1.77 -14.20 -0.98
N PRO A 66 2.73 -14.95 -1.52
CA PRO A 66 4.06 -15.05 -0.94
C PRO A 66 4.84 -13.76 -1.14
N TYR A 67 5.80 -13.51 -0.24
CA TYR A 67 6.80 -12.46 -0.41
C TYR A 67 7.71 -12.74 -1.63
N GLY A 68 8.20 -11.69 -2.27
CA GLY A 68 9.25 -11.77 -3.31
C GLY A 68 8.96 -11.02 -4.60
N ALA A 69 7.70 -10.62 -4.85
CA ALA A 69 7.37 -9.75 -5.98
C ALA A 69 7.11 -8.31 -5.51
N ARG A 70 7.18 -7.38 -6.45
CA ARG A 70 6.82 -5.97 -6.22
C ARG A 70 5.30 -5.80 -6.17
N GLN A 71 4.83 -4.75 -5.51
CA GLN A 71 3.43 -4.29 -5.52
C GLN A 71 2.42 -5.36 -5.06
N ILE A 72 2.80 -6.24 -4.16
CA ILE A 72 1.94 -7.30 -3.63
C ILE A 72 1.66 -7.12 -2.14
N MET A 73 1.72 -5.89 -1.66
CA MET A 73 1.36 -5.51 -0.31
C MET A 73 -0.10 -5.06 -0.25
N ASP A 74 -0.75 -5.31 0.89
CA ASP A 74 -2.00 -4.68 1.22
C ASP A 74 -1.75 -3.21 1.59
N ILE A 75 -2.04 -2.30 0.67
CA ILE A 75 -1.83 -0.86 0.85
C ILE A 75 -2.71 -0.25 1.95
N THR A 76 -3.71 -0.98 2.43
CA THR A 76 -4.56 -0.57 3.56
C THR A 76 -4.00 -1.01 4.91
N HIS A 77 -3.00 -1.88 4.91
CA HIS A 77 -2.41 -2.42 6.13
C HIS A 77 -1.73 -1.32 6.95
N HIS A 78 -2.07 -1.21 8.24
CA HIS A 78 -1.60 -0.13 9.11
C HIS A 78 -0.07 -0.07 9.24
N ALA A 79 0.59 -1.23 9.37
CA ALA A 79 2.06 -1.28 9.44
C ALA A 79 2.70 -0.84 8.11
N TYR A 80 2.16 -1.28 6.96
CA TYR A 80 2.64 -0.81 5.66
C TYR A 80 2.61 0.71 5.57
N ARG A 81 1.49 1.32 5.89
CA ARG A 81 1.33 2.78 5.85
C ARG A 81 2.28 3.51 6.80
N PHE A 82 2.43 2.99 8.02
CA PHE A 82 3.37 3.55 9.00
C PHE A 82 4.81 3.53 8.49
N TYR A 83 5.26 2.38 7.97
CA TYR A 83 6.63 2.23 7.49
C TYR A 83 6.88 2.98 6.18
N CYS A 84 5.88 3.09 5.29
CA CYS A 84 5.96 3.94 4.10
C CYS A 84 6.21 5.41 4.48
N GLU A 85 5.46 5.94 5.42
CA GLU A 85 5.67 7.30 5.91
C GLU A 85 7.09 7.46 6.48
N ARG A 86 7.55 6.51 7.27
CA ARG A 86 8.88 6.55 7.89
C ARG A 86 10.00 6.59 6.85
N ILE A 87 10.00 5.66 5.90
CA ILE A 87 11.07 5.59 4.88
C ILE A 87 11.04 6.80 3.96
N ILE A 88 9.86 7.28 3.57
CA ILE A 88 9.73 8.48 2.75
C ILE A 88 10.32 9.69 3.51
N ARG A 89 9.98 9.89 4.77
CA ARG A 89 10.55 11.00 5.57
C ARG A 89 12.06 10.92 5.65
N LYS A 90 12.62 9.72 5.89
CA LYS A 90 14.07 9.51 5.94
C LYS A 90 14.75 9.78 4.59
N LEU A 91 14.17 9.31 3.51
CA LEU A 91 14.67 9.61 2.16
C LEU A 91 14.63 11.12 1.87
N MET A 92 13.53 11.81 2.23
CA MET A 92 13.42 13.27 2.06
C MET A 92 14.48 14.05 2.86
N GLU A 93 14.78 13.61 4.09
CA GLU A 93 15.87 14.21 4.88
C GLU A 93 17.23 14.16 4.15
N VAL A 94 17.46 13.09 3.38
CA VAL A 94 18.71 12.88 2.63
C VAL A 94 18.75 13.68 1.32
N VAL A 95 17.64 13.72 0.57
CA VAL A 95 17.65 14.22 -0.82
C VAL A 95 17.31 15.72 -0.96
N LYS A 96 16.77 16.36 0.07
CA LYS A 96 16.19 17.71 0.02
C LYS A 96 17.19 18.80 -0.39
N ASP A 97 18.47 18.60 -0.10
CA ASP A 97 19.52 19.63 -0.30
C ASP A 97 20.31 19.42 -1.62
N TYR A 98 19.97 18.39 -2.40
CA TYR A 98 20.59 18.15 -3.71
C TYR A 98 19.87 18.90 -4.82
N SER A 99 20.56 19.86 -5.43
CA SER A 99 20.01 20.73 -6.49
C SER A 99 19.67 19.96 -7.77
N CYS A 100 20.29 18.82 -7.98
CA CYS A 100 20.01 17.95 -9.13
C CYS A 100 18.65 17.24 -9.04
N VAL A 101 18.02 17.21 -7.87
CA VAL A 101 16.69 16.58 -7.69
C VAL A 101 15.61 17.53 -8.21
N ILE A 102 14.99 17.17 -9.32
CA ILE A 102 14.00 17.98 -10.01
C ILE A 102 12.55 17.51 -9.83
N GLY A 103 12.35 16.38 -9.18
CA GLY A 103 11.00 15.84 -8.96
C GLY A 103 10.97 14.50 -8.25
N PHE A 104 9.76 14.07 -7.93
CA PHE A 104 9.49 12.83 -7.22
C PHE A 104 8.49 11.97 -7.99
N GLN A 105 8.72 10.66 -8.03
CA GLN A 105 7.75 9.68 -8.48
C GLN A 105 7.16 8.99 -7.25
N LEU A 106 5.86 9.14 -7.04
CA LEU A 106 5.19 8.67 -5.83
C LEU A 106 4.87 7.17 -5.88
N ASP A 107 4.64 6.64 -7.09
CA ASP A 107 4.36 5.21 -7.29
C ASP A 107 4.75 4.83 -8.73
N ASN A 108 4.83 3.52 -9.00
CA ASN A 108 5.15 2.99 -10.33
C ASN A 108 4.11 1.97 -10.77
N GLU A 109 3.52 2.16 -11.97
CA GLU A 109 2.53 1.24 -12.54
C GLU A 109 1.43 0.85 -11.54
N THR A 110 0.83 1.85 -10.91
CA THR A 110 -0.13 1.69 -9.81
C THR A 110 -1.20 0.64 -10.09
N LYS A 111 -1.32 -0.35 -9.19
CA LYS A 111 -2.24 -1.49 -9.29
C LYS A 111 -2.85 -1.79 -7.93
N HIS A 112 -3.98 -2.49 -7.94
CA HIS A 112 -4.65 -2.96 -6.71
C HIS A 112 -4.52 -4.47 -6.48
N PHE A 113 -4.11 -5.25 -7.48
CA PHE A 113 -3.91 -6.72 -7.45
C PHE A 113 -5.12 -7.54 -6.96
N GLY A 114 -6.33 -6.96 -6.96
CA GLY A 114 -7.53 -7.63 -6.47
C GLY A 114 -7.45 -8.00 -4.98
N THR A 115 -6.75 -7.16 -4.18
CA THR A 115 -6.64 -7.42 -2.74
C THR A 115 -8.00 -7.43 -2.07
N SER A 116 -8.22 -8.44 -1.24
CA SER A 116 -9.47 -8.68 -0.49
C SER A 116 -9.15 -9.15 0.93
N SER A 117 -8.17 -8.50 1.54
CA SER A 117 -7.78 -8.75 2.93
C SER A 117 -8.87 -8.32 3.92
N GLU A 118 -8.72 -8.73 5.17
CA GLU A 118 -9.60 -8.28 6.26
C GLU A 118 -9.58 -6.75 6.41
N ASN A 119 -8.41 -6.11 6.23
CA ASN A 119 -8.29 -4.65 6.27
C ASN A 119 -9.13 -3.98 5.17
N VAL A 120 -9.12 -4.54 3.96
CA VAL A 120 -9.94 -4.05 2.84
C VAL A 120 -11.43 -4.26 3.14
N GLN A 121 -11.81 -5.44 3.66
CA GLN A 121 -13.19 -5.74 4.08
C GLN A 121 -13.68 -4.69 5.07
N GLN A 122 -12.96 -4.47 6.14
CA GLN A 122 -13.34 -3.52 7.19
C GLN A 122 -13.39 -2.08 6.69
N ALA A 123 -12.41 -1.68 5.88
CA ALA A 123 -12.40 -0.35 5.29
C ALA A 123 -13.59 -0.12 4.35
N PHE A 124 -13.93 -1.12 3.53
CA PHE A 124 -15.04 -1.05 2.60
C PHE A 124 -16.38 -0.99 3.32
N VAL A 125 -16.63 -1.88 4.29
CA VAL A 125 -17.86 -1.88 5.09
C VAL A 125 -18.02 -0.56 5.86
N SER A 126 -16.94 -0.06 6.45
CA SER A 126 -16.95 1.23 7.15
C SER A 126 -17.27 2.39 6.20
N TRP A 127 -16.71 2.37 4.99
CA TRP A 127 -16.97 3.39 3.98
C TRP A 127 -18.44 3.35 3.53
N ILE A 128 -18.98 2.18 3.19
CA ILE A 128 -20.36 2.07 2.72
C ILE A 128 -21.36 2.42 3.82
N LYS A 129 -21.12 1.97 5.06
CA LYS A 129 -21.92 2.36 6.24
C LYS A 129 -21.99 3.89 6.40
N LYS A 130 -20.86 4.57 6.17
CA LYS A 130 -20.80 6.04 6.22
C LYS A 130 -21.61 6.68 5.09
N GLN A 131 -21.55 6.14 3.84
CA GLN A 131 -22.35 6.64 2.71
C GLN A 131 -23.85 6.56 2.99
N TYR A 132 -24.28 5.52 3.68
CA TYR A 132 -25.68 5.31 4.08
C TYR A 132 -26.03 5.92 5.44
N GLN A 133 -25.10 6.63 6.09
CA GLN A 133 -25.29 7.21 7.43
C GLN A 133 -25.75 6.17 8.48
N GLY A 134 -25.37 4.91 8.30
CA GLY A 134 -25.77 3.78 9.11
C GLY A 134 -27.15 3.19 8.80
N ASP A 135 -27.90 3.78 7.87
CA ASP A 135 -29.25 3.32 7.47
C ASP A 135 -29.14 2.04 6.63
N ILE A 136 -29.29 0.91 7.31
CA ILE A 136 -29.19 -0.42 6.71
C ILE A 136 -30.43 -0.78 5.89
N GLU A 137 -31.60 -0.24 6.25
CA GLU A 137 -32.83 -0.47 5.51
C GLU A 137 -32.76 0.17 4.13
N ARG A 138 -32.29 1.41 4.07
CA ARG A 138 -32.04 2.10 2.81
C ARG A 138 -31.00 1.36 1.96
N PHE A 139 -29.93 0.86 2.58
CA PHE A 139 -28.92 0.06 1.89
C PHE A 139 -29.53 -1.20 1.27
N ASN A 140 -30.29 -1.98 2.04
CA ASN A 140 -30.96 -3.19 1.55
C ASN A 140 -31.91 -2.87 0.37
N HIS A 141 -32.69 -1.81 0.52
CA HIS A 141 -33.65 -1.36 -0.50
C HIS A 141 -32.94 -0.96 -1.80
N ASP A 142 -31.91 -0.08 -1.71
CA ASP A 142 -31.23 0.46 -2.89
C ASP A 142 -30.49 -0.61 -3.70
N PHE A 143 -30.02 -1.67 -3.05
CA PHE A 143 -29.38 -2.82 -3.69
C PHE A 143 -30.31 -4.01 -3.96
N GLY A 144 -31.60 -3.92 -3.60
CA GLY A 144 -32.58 -4.98 -3.81
C GLY A 144 -32.23 -6.29 -3.09
N LEU A 145 -31.64 -6.21 -1.88
CA LEU A 145 -31.05 -7.36 -1.19
C LEU A 145 -32.07 -8.33 -0.60
N ASP A 146 -33.37 -8.00 -0.60
CA ASP A 146 -34.43 -8.96 -0.25
C ASP A 146 -34.52 -10.11 -1.27
N TYR A 147 -34.07 -9.86 -2.51
CA TYR A 147 -34.01 -10.87 -3.53
C TYR A 147 -32.87 -11.86 -3.25
N TRP A 148 -33.10 -13.13 -3.43
CA TRP A 148 -32.17 -14.22 -3.12
C TRP A 148 -31.73 -14.27 -1.63
N SER A 149 -32.50 -13.67 -0.72
CA SER A 149 -32.18 -13.63 0.71
C SER A 149 -30.82 -13.00 1.03
N ASN A 150 -30.41 -11.99 0.27
CA ASN A 150 -29.13 -11.29 0.47
C ASN A 150 -29.25 -10.15 1.49
N ARG A 151 -30.46 -9.87 2.00
CA ARG A 151 -30.69 -8.83 3.01
C ARG A 151 -29.80 -9.03 4.22
N ILE A 152 -29.19 -7.95 4.70
CA ILE A 152 -28.44 -7.91 5.95
C ILE A 152 -29.24 -7.15 7.02
N ASN A 153 -29.16 -7.59 8.27
CA ASN A 153 -29.82 -6.95 9.42
C ASN A 153 -28.83 -6.22 10.34
N SER A 154 -27.55 -6.41 10.10
CA SER A 154 -26.48 -5.66 10.75
C SER A 154 -25.29 -5.53 9.80
N TRP A 155 -24.46 -4.50 9.98
CA TRP A 155 -23.26 -4.27 9.15
C TRP A 155 -22.20 -5.37 9.31
N GLU A 156 -22.21 -6.11 10.39
CA GLU A 156 -21.34 -7.27 10.67
C GLU A 156 -21.70 -8.47 9.78
N GLN A 157 -22.92 -8.50 9.23
CA GLN A 157 -23.37 -9.52 8.28
C GLN A 157 -22.96 -9.21 6.83
N PHE A 158 -22.30 -8.08 6.60
CA PHE A 158 -21.89 -7.71 5.24
C PHE A 158 -21.05 -8.84 4.63
N PRO A 159 -21.39 -9.33 3.41
CA PRO A 159 -20.71 -10.48 2.83
C PRO A 159 -19.23 -10.19 2.55
N SER A 160 -18.41 -11.25 2.57
CA SER A 160 -17.00 -11.12 2.29
C SER A 160 -16.74 -10.60 0.87
N VAL A 161 -15.88 -9.58 0.74
CA VAL A 161 -15.41 -9.06 -0.56
C VAL A 161 -14.65 -10.12 -1.40
N ARG A 162 -14.30 -11.27 -0.79
CA ARG A 162 -13.73 -12.42 -1.50
C ARG A 162 -14.79 -13.28 -2.20
N GLY A 163 -16.03 -13.15 -1.76
CA GLY A 163 -17.13 -13.90 -2.31
C GLY A 163 -17.50 -13.43 -3.72
N THR A 164 -17.97 -14.35 -4.56
CA THR A 164 -18.73 -14.00 -5.75
C THR A 164 -20.20 -14.02 -5.32
N ILE A 165 -20.85 -12.87 -5.31
CA ILE A 165 -22.30 -12.82 -5.20
C ILE A 165 -22.82 -13.10 -6.60
N ASN A 166 -23.38 -14.28 -6.79
CA ASN A 166 -24.10 -14.59 -8.01
C ASN A 166 -25.52 -14.02 -7.88
N GLY A 167 -25.77 -12.93 -8.58
CA GLY A 167 -27.07 -12.35 -8.75
C GLY A 167 -27.22 -11.87 -10.14
#